data_51efa182e2128382827758da09faa9dc
#
_entry.id   51efa182e2128382827758da09faa9dc
#
_cell.length_a   1.000
_cell.length_b   1.000
_cell.length_c   1.000
_cell.angle_alpha   90.00
_cell.angle_beta   90.00
_cell.angle_gamma   90.00
#
_symmetry.space_group_name_H-M   'P 1'
#
loop_
_entity.id
_entity.type
_entity.pdbx_description
1 polymer ?
#
loop_
_entity_poly.entity_id
_entity_poly.type
_entity_poly.pdbx_seq_one_letter_code
_entity_poly.pdbx_strand_id
1 'polypeptide(L)'
;AIVRSYTLEIRKKLNESNSTLLQLGIIEIRQKFSCNTKTILLSEKVSLTKELNLVVPKQGDKKSLVDLSLRNAKYFRIERFKQIKMLDPESHTKRIMNQMKTDLRLPEEPLHIECFDNSNFQGSNPVAACIVFKKGKPSKKEYRHYNIKTVKGPDDFASMEEIILRRYKRLLNEKAPLPQLIVIDGGK
;
A
#
# COMPACT_ATOMS: atom_id res chain seq x y z
N ALA A 1 26.87 26.21 14.25
CA ALA A 1 27.07 25.58 12.93
C ALA A 1 26.82 24.06 13.01
N ILE A 2 26.22 23.46 11.97
CA ILE A 2 26.06 22.01 11.86
C ILE A 2 27.40 21.45 11.38
N VAL A 3 28.00 20.58 12.18
CA VAL A 3 29.33 20.02 11.89
C VAL A 3 29.23 18.76 11.02
N ARG A 4 28.21 17.93 11.29
CA ARG A 4 27.96 16.65 10.56
C ARG A 4 26.48 16.35 10.49
N SER A 5 26.09 15.66 9.41
CA SER A 5 24.79 15.03 9.24
C SER A 5 24.98 13.55 8.96
N TYR A 6 24.18 12.71 9.59
CA TYR A 6 24.20 11.26 9.38
C TYR A 6 22.80 10.69 9.53
N THR A 7 22.45 9.74 8.67
CA THR A 7 21.18 9.01 8.73
C THR A 7 21.47 7.52 8.94
N LEU A 8 20.84 6.95 9.94
CA LEU A 8 20.92 5.54 10.28
C LEU A 8 19.58 4.86 9.95
N GLU A 9 19.63 3.74 9.23
CA GLU A 9 18.48 2.90 8.98
C GLU A 9 18.52 1.68 9.89
N ILE A 10 17.55 1.58 10.82
CA ILE A 10 17.40 0.42 11.71
C ILE A 10 16.13 -0.32 11.31
N ARG A 11 16.24 -1.60 10.99
CA ARG A 11 15.11 -2.48 10.68
C ARG A 11 14.63 -3.18 11.94
N LYS A 12 13.34 -3.08 12.23
CA LYS A 12 12.70 -3.88 13.28
C LYS A 12 12.79 -5.36 12.91
N LYS A 13 13.34 -6.17 13.78
CA LYS A 13 13.40 -7.64 13.64
C LYS A 13 12.38 -8.32 14.53
N LEU A 14 12.12 -7.74 15.68
CA LEU A 14 11.15 -8.14 16.70
C LEU A 14 10.28 -6.92 16.97
N ASN A 15 9.26 -7.03 17.81
CA ASN A 15 8.37 -5.90 18.14
C ASN A 15 9.04 -4.85 19.05
N GLU A 16 10.24 -4.39 18.67
CA GLU A 16 10.95 -3.36 19.43
C GLU A 16 10.18 -2.05 19.44
N SER A 17 10.19 -1.39 20.62
CA SER A 17 9.60 -0.07 20.76
C SER A 17 10.41 1.01 20.02
N ASN A 18 9.78 2.10 19.64
CA ASN A 18 10.51 3.24 19.06
C ASN A 18 11.58 3.78 20.02
N SER A 19 11.31 3.75 21.33
CA SER A 19 12.27 4.15 22.36
C SER A 19 13.52 3.27 22.35
N THR A 20 13.36 1.96 22.23
CA THR A 20 14.50 1.01 22.13
C THR A 20 15.33 1.26 20.88
N LEU A 21 14.68 1.48 19.72
CA LEU A 21 15.39 1.76 18.49
C LEU A 21 16.14 3.10 18.55
N LEU A 22 15.56 4.10 19.19
CA LEU A 22 16.20 5.40 19.37
C LEU A 22 17.43 5.29 20.30
N GLN A 23 17.36 4.45 21.34
CA GLN A 23 18.51 4.12 22.21
C GLN A 23 19.66 3.50 21.41
N LEU A 24 19.36 2.47 20.61
CA LEU A 24 20.35 1.81 19.76
C LEU A 24 20.99 2.80 18.78
N GLY A 25 20.16 3.64 18.12
CA GLY A 25 20.64 4.67 17.22
C GLY A 25 21.57 5.69 17.88
N ILE A 26 21.28 6.11 19.11
CA ILE A 26 22.14 7.03 19.86
C ILE A 26 23.50 6.36 20.15
N ILE A 27 23.50 5.12 20.61
CA ILE A 27 24.72 4.38 20.92
C ILE A 27 25.57 4.24 19.66
N GLU A 28 25.00 3.80 18.56
CA GLU A 28 25.69 3.57 17.30
C GLU A 28 26.30 4.86 16.73
N ILE A 29 25.52 5.95 16.71
CA ILE A 29 26.01 7.25 16.23
C ILE A 29 27.16 7.77 17.10
N ARG A 30 27.06 7.62 18.43
CA ARG A 30 28.12 8.02 19.36
C ARG A 30 29.40 7.22 19.15
N GLN A 31 29.29 5.91 18.99
CA GLN A 31 30.45 5.03 18.71
C GLN A 31 31.09 5.38 17.37
N LYS A 32 30.28 5.51 16.31
CA LYS A 32 30.75 5.79 14.97
C LYS A 32 31.52 7.10 14.86
N PHE A 33 31.14 8.12 15.59
CA PHE A 33 31.75 9.45 15.55
C PHE A 33 32.64 9.76 16.77
N SER A 34 32.88 8.79 17.64
CA SER A 34 33.59 8.97 18.89
C SER A 34 33.14 10.22 19.67
N CYS A 35 31.79 10.39 19.74
CA CYS A 35 31.18 11.59 20.25
C CYS A 35 31.07 11.57 21.78
N ASN A 36 31.76 12.49 22.46
CA ASN A 36 31.77 12.60 23.92
C ASN A 36 30.83 13.68 24.49
N THR A 37 29.94 14.23 23.65
CA THR A 37 28.98 15.24 24.12
C THR A 37 28.05 14.66 25.19
N LYS A 38 27.82 15.45 26.26
CA LYS A 38 26.93 15.06 27.36
C LYS A 38 25.46 15.38 27.06
N THR A 39 25.17 16.36 26.20
CA THR A 39 23.80 16.78 25.88
C THR A 39 23.36 16.23 24.53
N ILE A 40 22.22 15.55 24.52
CA ILE A 40 21.60 15.01 23.30
C ILE A 40 20.17 15.55 23.20
N LEU A 41 19.83 16.11 22.04
CA LEU A 41 18.48 16.58 21.75
C LEU A 41 17.70 15.47 21.07
N LEU A 42 16.49 15.19 21.54
CA LEU A 42 15.64 14.09 21.07
C LEU A 42 14.24 14.58 20.70
N SER A 43 13.56 13.82 19.84
CA SER A 43 12.14 14.04 19.52
C SER A 43 11.20 13.43 20.55
N GLU A 44 11.63 12.40 21.26
CA GLU A 44 10.85 11.65 22.24
C GLU A 44 11.68 11.38 23.49
N LYS A 45 10.99 11.14 24.62
CA LYS A 45 11.66 10.75 25.86
C LYS A 45 12.18 9.32 25.74
N VAL A 46 13.43 9.14 26.11
CA VAL A 46 14.13 7.84 26.12
C VAL A 46 14.86 7.71 27.43
N SER A 47 14.91 6.50 28.00
CA SER A 47 15.68 6.22 29.21
C SER A 47 17.03 5.62 28.80
N LEU A 48 18.10 6.38 28.93
CA LEU A 48 19.48 5.93 28.82
C LEU A 48 20.21 6.13 30.16
N THR A 49 21.46 5.67 30.25
CA THR A 49 22.30 5.79 31.46
C THR A 49 22.31 7.20 32.02
N LYS A 50 22.42 7.33 33.35
CA LYS A 50 22.34 8.57 34.12
C LYS A 50 23.39 9.64 33.75
N GLU A 51 24.41 9.31 32.96
CA GLU A 51 25.50 10.21 32.59
C GLU A 51 25.19 11.17 31.43
N LEU A 52 24.07 10.94 30.70
CA LEU A 52 23.70 11.72 29.53
C LEU A 52 22.52 12.66 29.84
N ASN A 53 22.67 13.92 29.48
CA ASN A 53 21.61 14.89 29.55
C ASN A 53 20.72 14.80 28.29
N LEU A 54 19.63 14.07 28.38
CA LEU A 54 18.65 13.88 27.30
C LEU A 54 17.59 14.96 27.35
N VAL A 55 17.52 15.79 26.34
CA VAL A 55 16.62 16.95 26.28
C VAL A 55 15.62 16.78 25.15
N VAL A 56 14.34 16.87 25.45
CA VAL A 56 13.27 16.98 24.46
C VAL A 56 12.83 18.45 24.41
N PRO A 57 13.34 19.23 23.45
CA PRO A 57 13.06 20.66 23.41
C PRO A 57 11.62 20.93 22.94
N LYS A 58 10.96 21.91 23.57
CA LYS A 58 9.60 22.33 23.24
C LYS A 58 9.56 23.56 22.32
N GLN A 59 10.57 24.43 22.37
CA GLN A 59 10.64 25.70 21.62
C GLN A 59 12.06 26.17 21.39
N GLY A 60 12.23 27.17 20.53
CA GLY A 60 13.50 27.80 20.20
C GLY A 60 14.41 26.98 19.29
N ASP A 61 15.68 27.38 19.15
CA ASP A 61 16.65 26.81 18.20
C ASP A 61 16.87 25.31 18.37
N LYS A 62 16.88 24.83 19.62
CA LYS A 62 17.01 23.40 19.92
C LYS A 62 15.85 22.60 19.34
N LYS A 63 14.64 23.14 19.42
CA LYS A 63 13.46 22.51 18.80
C LYS A 63 13.54 22.54 17.28
N SER A 64 13.98 23.65 16.69
CA SER A 64 14.16 23.79 15.25
C SER A 64 15.18 22.78 14.70
N LEU A 65 16.25 22.49 15.44
CA LEU A 65 17.24 21.47 15.08
C LEU A 65 16.65 20.06 15.09
N VAL A 66 15.84 19.72 16.10
CA VAL A 66 15.16 18.43 16.17
C VAL A 66 14.16 18.28 15.01
N ASP A 67 13.39 19.33 14.72
CA ASP A 67 12.44 19.33 13.61
C ASP A 67 13.11 19.22 12.25
N LEU A 68 14.27 19.84 12.08
CA LEU A 68 15.10 19.69 10.89
C LEU A 68 15.56 18.22 10.73
N SER A 69 16.05 17.62 11.81
CA SER A 69 16.48 16.20 11.82
C SER A 69 15.31 15.27 11.46
N LEU A 70 14.14 15.50 12.02
CA LEU A 70 12.93 14.71 11.71
C LEU A 70 12.50 14.86 10.24
N ARG A 71 12.56 16.07 9.68
CA ARG A 71 12.27 16.31 8.26
C ARG A 71 13.25 15.56 7.37
N ASN A 72 14.55 15.64 7.67
CA ASN A 72 15.57 14.94 6.92
C ASN A 72 15.39 13.42 6.97
N ALA A 73 15.07 12.85 8.13
CA ALA A 73 14.79 11.43 8.27
C ALA A 73 13.56 11.00 7.47
N LYS A 74 12.48 11.80 7.49
CA LYS A 74 11.28 11.54 6.67
C LYS A 74 11.61 11.60 5.18
N TYR A 75 12.39 12.57 4.74
CA TYR A 75 12.79 12.72 3.34
C TYR A 75 13.62 11.53 2.88
N PHE A 76 14.63 11.14 3.67
CA PHE A 76 15.44 9.95 3.42
C PHE A 76 14.58 8.69 3.27
N ARG A 77 13.61 8.50 4.15
CA ARG A 77 12.70 7.35 4.08
C ARG A 77 11.90 7.34 2.77
N ILE A 78 11.37 8.49 2.35
CA ILE A 78 10.61 8.60 1.10
C ILE A 78 11.51 8.28 -0.10
N GLU A 79 12.71 8.84 -0.15
CA GLU A 79 13.68 8.58 -1.22
C GLU A 79 14.10 7.11 -1.25
N ARG A 80 14.31 6.49 -0.08
CA ARG A 80 14.65 5.08 0.02
C ARG A 80 13.53 4.18 -0.51
N PHE A 81 12.26 4.50 -0.19
CA PHE A 81 11.11 3.78 -0.73
C PHE A 81 10.98 3.93 -2.24
N LYS A 82 11.24 5.13 -2.79
CA LYS A 82 11.25 5.34 -4.24
C LYS A 82 12.31 4.49 -4.93
N GLN A 83 13.54 4.47 -4.38
CA GLN A 83 14.63 3.65 -4.90
C GLN A 83 14.29 2.16 -4.89
N ILE A 84 13.76 1.63 -3.78
CA ILE A 84 13.32 0.23 -3.68
C ILE A 84 12.25 -0.07 -4.74
N LYS A 85 11.28 0.82 -4.91
CA LYS A 85 10.21 0.67 -5.91
C LYS A 85 10.73 0.72 -7.36
N MET A 86 11.80 1.49 -7.61
CA MET A 86 12.46 1.52 -8.92
C MET A 86 13.27 0.26 -9.20
N LEU A 87 13.91 -0.32 -8.17
CA LEU A 87 14.70 -1.55 -8.31
C LEU A 87 13.84 -2.79 -8.51
N ASP A 88 12.67 -2.84 -7.87
CA ASP A 88 11.74 -3.96 -8.00
C ASP A 88 10.29 -3.46 -8.04
N PRO A 89 9.85 -2.95 -9.20
CA PRO A 89 8.49 -2.41 -9.36
C PRO A 89 7.41 -3.51 -9.30
N GLU A 90 7.77 -4.78 -9.46
CA GLU A 90 6.83 -5.89 -9.47
C GLU A 90 6.66 -6.56 -8.10
N SER A 91 7.59 -6.37 -7.16
CA SER A 91 7.54 -7.02 -5.84
C SER A 91 6.27 -6.68 -5.06
N HIS A 92 5.82 -5.43 -5.15
CA HIS A 92 4.58 -4.99 -4.51
C HIS A 92 3.35 -5.71 -5.08
N THR A 93 3.27 -5.78 -6.41
CA THR A 93 2.18 -6.46 -7.12
C THR A 93 2.17 -7.95 -6.81
N LYS A 94 3.34 -8.60 -6.88
CA LYS A 94 3.49 -10.02 -6.58
C LYS A 94 3.08 -10.35 -5.14
N ARG A 95 3.46 -9.49 -4.18
CA ARG A 95 3.03 -9.65 -2.79
C ARG A 95 1.51 -9.56 -2.64
N ILE A 96 0.85 -8.60 -3.31
CA ILE A 96 -0.61 -8.45 -3.28
C ILE A 96 -1.29 -9.68 -3.90
N MET A 97 -0.83 -10.15 -5.05
CA MET A 97 -1.40 -11.33 -5.70
C MET A 97 -1.26 -12.59 -4.83
N ASN A 98 -0.11 -12.77 -4.20
CA ASN A 98 0.11 -13.87 -3.28
C ASN A 98 -0.77 -13.74 -2.01
N GLN A 99 -0.94 -12.53 -1.47
CA GLN A 99 -1.83 -12.28 -0.35
C GLN A 99 -3.29 -12.61 -0.72
N MET A 100 -3.77 -12.14 -1.88
CA MET A 100 -5.11 -12.45 -2.38
C MET A 100 -5.32 -13.96 -2.58
N LYS A 101 -4.31 -14.66 -3.13
CA LYS A 101 -4.36 -16.12 -3.25
C LYS A 101 -4.59 -16.78 -1.89
N THR A 102 -3.86 -16.34 -0.87
CA THR A 102 -3.95 -16.92 0.48
C THR A 102 -5.27 -16.59 1.15
N ASP A 103 -5.67 -15.32 1.15
CA ASP A 103 -6.87 -14.85 1.85
C ASP A 103 -8.16 -15.41 1.24
N LEU A 104 -8.21 -15.50 -0.09
CA LEU A 104 -9.35 -16.03 -0.84
C LEU A 104 -9.25 -17.54 -1.11
N ARG A 105 -8.20 -18.21 -0.63
CA ARG A 105 -7.95 -19.66 -0.83
C ARG A 105 -8.00 -20.08 -2.30
N LEU A 106 -7.44 -19.25 -3.18
CA LEU A 106 -7.41 -19.54 -4.60
C LEU A 106 -6.35 -20.61 -4.93
N PRO A 107 -6.56 -21.44 -5.95
CA PRO A 107 -5.59 -22.45 -6.37
C PRO A 107 -4.30 -21.84 -6.92
N GLU A 108 -4.40 -20.66 -7.54
CA GLU A 108 -3.29 -19.93 -8.14
C GLU A 108 -3.38 -18.42 -7.90
N GLU A 109 -2.32 -17.67 -8.21
CA GLU A 109 -2.34 -16.21 -8.11
C GLU A 109 -3.33 -15.62 -9.12
N PRO A 110 -4.23 -14.69 -8.71
CA PRO A 110 -5.23 -14.11 -9.60
C PRO A 110 -4.61 -13.04 -10.50
N LEU A 111 -3.88 -13.48 -11.53
CA LEU A 111 -3.22 -12.58 -12.48
C LEU A 111 -4.20 -11.90 -13.43
N HIS A 112 -5.37 -12.47 -13.65
CA HIS A 112 -6.48 -11.89 -14.42
C HIS A 112 -7.71 -11.86 -13.53
N ILE A 113 -8.19 -10.65 -13.22
CA ILE A 113 -9.34 -10.40 -12.36
C ILE A 113 -10.36 -9.61 -13.17
N GLU A 114 -11.62 -9.99 -13.12
CA GLU A 114 -12.73 -9.22 -13.68
C GLU A 114 -13.68 -8.81 -12.54
N CYS A 115 -14.03 -7.52 -12.50
CA CYS A 115 -14.97 -6.97 -11.54
C CYS A 115 -16.19 -6.45 -12.27
N PHE A 116 -17.37 -6.80 -11.77
CA PHE A 116 -18.66 -6.40 -12.33
C PHE A 116 -19.41 -5.53 -11.32
N ASP A 117 -19.98 -4.44 -11.82
CA ASP A 117 -20.79 -3.50 -11.07
C ASP A 117 -22.00 -3.10 -11.90
N ASN A 118 -23.18 -3.06 -11.28
CA ASN A 118 -24.42 -2.61 -11.87
C ASN A 118 -24.75 -1.19 -11.43
N SER A 119 -25.20 -0.37 -12.36
CA SER A 119 -25.71 0.97 -12.06
C SER A 119 -27.09 1.16 -12.68
N ASN A 120 -28.08 1.40 -11.83
CA ASN A 120 -29.46 1.72 -12.21
C ASN A 120 -29.75 3.17 -11.91
N PHE A 121 -30.03 3.98 -12.95
CA PHE A 121 -30.51 5.34 -12.75
C PHE A 121 -32.04 5.35 -12.70
N GLN A 122 -32.61 5.29 -11.49
CA GLN A 122 -34.08 5.33 -11.25
C GLN A 122 -34.90 4.37 -12.11
N GLY A 123 -34.41 3.16 -12.38
CA GLY A 123 -35.13 2.14 -13.15
C GLY A 123 -35.12 2.34 -14.68
N SER A 124 -34.45 3.36 -15.20
CA SER A 124 -34.31 3.59 -16.64
C SER A 124 -32.88 3.34 -17.11
N ASN A 125 -32.71 2.63 -18.25
CA ASN A 125 -31.45 2.32 -18.89
C ASN A 125 -30.41 1.66 -17.96
N PRO A 126 -30.69 0.48 -17.39
CA PRO A 126 -29.73 -0.21 -16.55
C PRO A 126 -28.46 -0.54 -17.35
N VAL A 127 -27.33 -0.14 -16.82
CA VAL A 127 -26.00 -0.39 -17.40
C VAL A 127 -25.12 -1.10 -16.40
N ALA A 128 -24.20 -1.92 -16.89
CA ALA A 128 -23.19 -2.52 -16.05
C ALA A 128 -21.81 -2.33 -16.64
N ALA A 129 -20.84 -2.28 -15.76
CA ALA A 129 -19.44 -2.19 -16.08
C ALA A 129 -18.71 -3.50 -15.76
N CYS A 130 -17.79 -3.88 -16.64
CA CYS A 130 -16.80 -4.90 -16.38
C CYS A 130 -15.42 -4.24 -16.40
N ILE A 131 -14.75 -4.26 -15.26
CA ILE A 131 -13.41 -3.74 -15.08
C ILE A 131 -12.44 -4.92 -15.06
N VAL A 132 -11.34 -4.79 -15.78
CA VAL A 132 -10.35 -5.87 -15.95
C VAL A 132 -9.02 -5.45 -15.35
N PHE A 133 -8.46 -6.31 -14.51
CA PHE A 133 -7.10 -6.18 -14.01
C PHE A 133 -6.24 -7.34 -14.53
N LYS A 134 -5.04 -7.02 -15.00
CA LYS A 134 -4.04 -8.01 -15.40
C LYS A 134 -2.73 -7.75 -14.69
N LYS A 135 -2.18 -8.78 -14.04
CA LYS A 135 -0.94 -8.69 -13.26
C LYS A 135 -0.96 -7.50 -12.28
N GLY A 136 -2.09 -7.33 -11.56
CA GLY A 136 -2.28 -6.26 -10.57
C GLY A 136 -2.40 -4.85 -11.12
N LYS A 137 -2.53 -4.66 -12.44
CA LYS A 137 -2.69 -3.36 -13.09
C LYS A 137 -4.01 -3.28 -13.85
N PRO A 138 -4.70 -2.12 -13.87
CA PRO A 138 -5.93 -1.96 -14.63
C PRO A 138 -5.67 -2.07 -16.15
N SER A 139 -6.40 -2.95 -16.82
CA SER A 139 -6.35 -3.15 -18.26
C SER A 139 -7.50 -2.40 -18.95
N LYS A 140 -7.39 -1.07 -19.02
CA LYS A 140 -8.47 -0.19 -19.51
C LYS A 140 -8.97 -0.53 -20.92
N LYS A 141 -8.12 -1.13 -21.77
CA LYS A 141 -8.49 -1.57 -23.13
C LYS A 141 -9.52 -2.71 -23.13
N GLU A 142 -9.57 -3.47 -22.05
CA GLU A 142 -10.44 -4.63 -21.89
C GLU A 142 -11.70 -4.31 -21.07
N TYR A 143 -11.86 -3.08 -20.58
CA TYR A 143 -13.08 -2.64 -19.92
C TYR A 143 -14.26 -2.71 -20.88
N ARG A 144 -15.42 -3.10 -20.37
CA ARG A 144 -16.66 -3.20 -21.16
C ARG A 144 -17.81 -2.56 -20.40
N HIS A 145 -18.69 -1.93 -21.17
CA HIS A 145 -19.99 -1.52 -20.72
C HIS A 145 -21.05 -2.42 -21.35
N TYR A 146 -22.03 -2.77 -20.57
CA TYR A 146 -23.14 -3.63 -20.99
C TYR A 146 -24.46 -2.91 -20.77
N ASN A 147 -25.25 -2.77 -21.83
CA ASN A 147 -26.65 -2.41 -21.69
C ASN A 147 -27.42 -3.68 -21.38
N ILE A 148 -28.27 -3.65 -20.36
CA ILE A 148 -29.17 -4.73 -19.99
C ILE A 148 -30.27 -4.79 -21.06
N LYS A 149 -30.59 -5.97 -21.58
CA LYS A 149 -31.51 -6.15 -22.70
C LYS A 149 -32.76 -6.91 -22.36
N THR A 150 -32.68 -7.90 -21.47
CA THR A 150 -33.75 -8.86 -21.22
C THR A 150 -34.51 -8.61 -19.93
N VAL A 151 -33.88 -7.89 -18.99
CA VAL A 151 -34.47 -7.64 -17.67
C VAL A 151 -35.36 -6.39 -17.72
N LYS A 152 -36.60 -6.55 -17.26
CA LYS A 152 -37.57 -5.44 -17.13
C LYS A 152 -37.67 -5.03 -15.66
N GLY A 153 -37.42 -3.77 -15.36
CA GLY A 153 -37.49 -3.22 -14.01
C GLY A 153 -36.18 -3.30 -13.24
N PRO A 154 -36.17 -2.88 -11.97
CA PRO A 154 -34.98 -2.83 -11.12
C PRO A 154 -34.68 -4.19 -10.50
N ASP A 155 -34.14 -5.11 -11.28
CA ASP A 155 -33.68 -6.42 -10.81
C ASP A 155 -32.17 -6.54 -11.05
N ASP A 156 -31.42 -6.26 -10.01
CA ASP A 156 -29.95 -6.27 -10.06
C ASP A 156 -29.38 -7.67 -10.24
N PHE A 157 -30.02 -8.70 -9.69
CA PHE A 157 -29.57 -10.08 -9.84
C PHE A 157 -29.73 -10.59 -11.26
N ALA A 158 -30.92 -10.44 -11.84
CA ALA A 158 -31.20 -10.87 -13.21
C ALA A 158 -30.33 -10.07 -14.20
N SER A 159 -30.10 -8.80 -13.93
CA SER A 159 -29.21 -7.94 -14.73
C SER A 159 -27.76 -8.44 -14.69
N MET A 160 -27.27 -8.79 -13.52
CA MET A 160 -25.92 -9.33 -13.34
C MET A 160 -25.77 -10.69 -14.01
N GLU A 161 -26.76 -11.58 -13.86
CA GLU A 161 -26.77 -12.88 -14.53
C GLU A 161 -26.69 -12.73 -16.05
N GLU A 162 -27.52 -11.86 -16.64
CA GLU A 162 -27.48 -11.59 -18.09
C GLU A 162 -26.09 -11.20 -18.56
N ILE A 163 -25.42 -10.30 -17.84
CA ILE A 163 -24.12 -9.77 -18.26
C ILE A 163 -23.04 -10.82 -18.15
N ILE A 164 -23.01 -11.55 -17.03
CA ILE A 164 -22.03 -12.60 -16.80
C ILE A 164 -22.17 -13.69 -17.85
N LEU A 165 -23.39 -14.14 -18.14
CA LEU A 165 -23.64 -15.11 -19.20
C LEU A 165 -23.17 -14.61 -20.57
N ARG A 166 -23.47 -13.36 -20.92
CA ARG A 166 -23.04 -12.77 -22.20
C ARG A 166 -21.53 -12.66 -22.29
N ARG A 167 -20.86 -12.24 -21.21
CA ARG A 167 -19.41 -12.13 -21.14
C ARG A 167 -18.73 -13.46 -21.34
N TYR A 168 -19.10 -14.46 -20.54
CA TYR A 168 -18.37 -15.73 -20.53
C TYR A 168 -18.77 -16.63 -21.72
N LYS A 169 -20.00 -16.61 -22.22
CA LYS A 169 -20.34 -17.24 -23.51
C LYS A 169 -19.46 -16.70 -24.65
N ARG A 170 -19.26 -15.39 -24.67
CA ARG A 170 -18.39 -14.78 -25.68
C ARG A 170 -16.94 -15.23 -25.52
N LEU A 171 -16.36 -15.18 -24.31
CA LEU A 171 -15.00 -15.62 -24.06
C LEU A 171 -14.78 -17.09 -24.44
N LEU A 172 -15.72 -17.96 -24.12
CA LEU A 172 -15.69 -19.37 -24.48
C LEU A 172 -15.73 -19.57 -26.01
N ASN A 173 -16.60 -18.85 -26.70
CA ASN A 173 -16.70 -18.93 -28.16
C ASN A 173 -15.42 -18.42 -28.85
N GLU A 174 -14.81 -17.38 -28.31
CA GLU A 174 -13.55 -16.79 -28.80
C GLU A 174 -12.32 -17.60 -28.34
N LYS A 175 -12.50 -18.65 -27.53
CA LYS A 175 -11.42 -19.43 -26.87
C LYS A 175 -10.43 -18.53 -26.14
N ALA A 176 -10.91 -17.42 -25.59
CA ALA A 176 -10.11 -16.47 -24.83
C ALA A 176 -9.86 -16.99 -23.40
N PRO A 177 -8.73 -16.64 -22.77
CA PRO A 177 -8.43 -17.06 -21.40
C PRO A 177 -9.46 -16.50 -20.42
N LEU A 178 -9.94 -17.35 -19.53
CA LEU A 178 -10.84 -16.96 -18.45
C LEU A 178 -10.05 -16.31 -17.28
N PRO A 179 -10.70 -15.42 -16.49
CA PRO A 179 -10.08 -14.86 -15.29
C PRO A 179 -9.94 -15.91 -14.19
N GLN A 180 -8.91 -15.78 -13.35
CA GLN A 180 -8.75 -16.60 -12.14
C GLN A 180 -9.65 -16.13 -10.99
N LEU A 181 -10.11 -14.87 -11.03
CA LEU A 181 -10.99 -14.32 -10.03
C LEU A 181 -12.05 -13.43 -10.68
N ILE A 182 -13.30 -13.67 -10.30
CA ILE A 182 -14.43 -12.82 -10.65
C ILE A 182 -14.94 -12.19 -9.36
N VAL A 183 -15.08 -10.87 -9.37
CA VAL A 183 -15.63 -10.08 -8.27
C VAL A 183 -16.94 -9.48 -8.76
N ILE A 184 -18.01 -9.67 -8.00
CA ILE A 184 -19.33 -9.16 -8.33
C ILE A 184 -19.76 -8.25 -7.19
N ASP A 185 -20.02 -6.98 -7.51
CA ASP A 185 -20.61 -6.05 -6.57
C ASP A 185 -22.13 -6.15 -6.68
N GLY A 186 -22.75 -6.54 -5.60
CA GLY A 186 -24.19 -6.67 -5.50
C GLY A 186 -24.64 -7.93 -4.77
N GLY A 187 -25.81 -7.82 -4.19
CA GLY A 187 -26.45 -8.87 -3.47
C GLY A 187 -26.43 -8.73 -1.94
N LYS A 188 -27.40 -9.33 -1.31
CA LYS A 188 -27.45 -9.55 0.13
C LYS A 188 -26.91 -10.93 0.46
#